data_1bfbdba933e42a56dc33a797ef550fd8
#
_entry.id   1bfbdba933e42a56dc33a797ef550fd8
#
_cell.length_a   1.000
_cell.length_b   1.000
_cell.length_c   1.000
_cell.angle_alpha   90.00
_cell.angle_beta   90.00
_cell.angle_gamma   90.00
#
_symmetry.space_group_name_H-M   'P 1'
#
loop_
_entity.id
_entity.type
_entity.pdbx_description
1 polymer ?
#
loop_
_entity_poly.entity_id
_entity_poly.type
_entity_poly.pdbx_seq_one_letter_code
_entity_poly.pdbx_strand_id
1 'polypeptide(L)'
;YPLETMLRIHCMQHWYNLSDGAMEDALYEIASMRLFARLSLDSALPDRTTIMNFRHLLEQHQLARQLFKTINRWLAEAGVMMTQGTLVDATIIEAPSSTKNKEQQRDPEMHQTKKGNQWHFGMKAHISVDAKSGLTHSLVTTRPTSMTSISWVICFMERSNLSQPMPATKERHSARSWPRWMWTG
;
A
#
# COMPACT_ATOMS: atom_id res chain seq x y z
N TYR A 1 -12.89 -16.66 -14.10
CA TYR A 1 -13.74 -15.57 -13.60
C TYR A 1 -13.36 -14.27 -14.28
N PRO A 2 -14.33 -13.36 -14.51
CA PRO A 2 -14.07 -12.04 -15.08
C PRO A 2 -13.11 -11.24 -14.19
N LEU A 3 -12.25 -10.43 -14.83
CA LEU A 3 -11.27 -9.59 -14.12
C LEU A 3 -11.94 -8.64 -13.11
N GLU A 4 -13.08 -8.06 -13.48
CA GLU A 4 -13.83 -7.16 -12.61
C GLU A 4 -14.29 -7.86 -11.32
N THR A 5 -14.78 -9.09 -11.42
CA THR A 5 -15.18 -9.91 -10.26
C THR A 5 -13.99 -10.16 -9.33
N MET A 6 -12.86 -10.58 -9.89
CA MET A 6 -11.66 -10.87 -9.10
C MET A 6 -11.07 -9.61 -8.44
N LEU A 7 -11.10 -8.46 -9.10
CA LEU A 7 -10.69 -7.18 -8.51
C LEU A 7 -11.61 -6.75 -7.37
N ARG A 8 -12.93 -6.93 -7.52
CA ARG A 8 -13.89 -6.64 -6.44
C ARG A 8 -13.66 -7.52 -5.22
N ILE A 9 -13.40 -8.80 -5.43
CA ILE A 9 -13.04 -9.74 -4.35
C ILE A 9 -11.75 -9.30 -3.67
N HIS A 10 -10.74 -8.93 -4.44
CA HIS A 10 -9.47 -8.45 -3.89
C HIS A 10 -9.64 -7.16 -3.07
N CYS A 11 -10.47 -6.22 -3.52
CA CYS A 11 -10.82 -5.04 -2.73
C CYS A 11 -11.50 -5.40 -1.41
N MET A 12 -12.46 -6.34 -1.42
CA MET A 12 -13.11 -6.80 -0.19
C MET A 12 -12.14 -7.45 0.78
N GLN A 13 -11.17 -8.25 0.29
CA GLN A 13 -10.13 -8.81 1.15
C GLN A 13 -9.39 -7.73 1.93
N HIS A 14 -9.02 -6.62 1.26
CA HIS A 14 -8.33 -5.52 1.91
C HIS A 14 -9.23 -4.71 2.85
N TRP A 15 -10.46 -4.42 2.46
CA TRP A 15 -11.38 -3.62 3.28
C TRP A 15 -11.78 -4.32 4.58
N TYR A 16 -11.93 -5.65 4.53
CA TYR A 16 -12.36 -6.45 5.68
C TYR A 16 -11.24 -7.28 6.30
N ASN A 17 -10.00 -7.12 5.81
CA ASN A 17 -8.82 -7.87 6.26
C ASN A 17 -9.03 -9.39 6.25
N LEU A 18 -9.56 -9.92 5.14
CA LEU A 18 -9.87 -11.33 4.99
C LEU A 18 -8.72 -12.08 4.35
N SER A 19 -8.38 -13.25 4.90
CA SER A 19 -7.50 -14.23 4.24
C SER A 19 -8.18 -14.83 3.00
N ASP A 20 -7.41 -15.54 2.16
CA ASP A 20 -7.97 -16.18 0.97
C ASP A 20 -9.08 -17.18 1.32
N GLY A 21 -8.91 -17.95 2.41
CA GLY A 21 -9.95 -18.88 2.91
C GLY A 21 -11.16 -18.15 3.50
N ALA A 22 -10.92 -17.14 4.35
CA ALA A 22 -12.02 -16.37 4.93
C ALA A 22 -12.82 -15.60 3.87
N MET A 23 -12.18 -15.19 2.76
CA MET A 23 -12.87 -14.56 1.64
C MET A 23 -13.77 -15.57 0.90
N GLU A 24 -13.28 -16.80 0.68
CA GLU A 24 -14.09 -17.89 0.13
C GLU A 24 -15.33 -18.13 1.00
N ASP A 25 -15.14 -18.32 2.32
CA ASP A 25 -16.23 -18.54 3.27
C ASP A 25 -17.23 -17.37 3.26
N ALA A 26 -16.75 -16.13 3.25
CA ALA A 26 -17.58 -14.94 3.20
C ALA A 26 -18.42 -14.83 1.90
N LEU A 27 -17.87 -15.28 0.77
CA LEU A 27 -18.65 -15.38 -0.48
C LEU A 27 -19.75 -16.45 -0.40
N TYR A 28 -19.58 -17.51 0.38
CA TYR A 28 -20.64 -18.50 0.63
C TYR A 28 -21.72 -17.98 1.58
N GLU A 29 -21.33 -17.28 2.63
CA GLU A 29 -22.22 -16.91 3.72
C GLU A 29 -22.91 -15.56 3.54
N ILE A 30 -22.25 -14.58 2.89
CA ILE A 30 -22.69 -13.19 2.85
C ILE A 30 -23.17 -12.79 1.45
N ALA A 31 -24.48 -12.81 1.24
CA ALA A 31 -25.11 -12.50 -0.04
C ALA A 31 -24.75 -11.10 -0.58
N SER A 32 -24.55 -10.09 0.28
CA SER A 32 -24.17 -8.76 -0.13
C SER A 32 -22.75 -8.71 -0.72
N MET A 33 -21.81 -9.54 -0.25
CA MET A 33 -20.48 -9.67 -0.82
C MET A 33 -20.50 -10.32 -2.20
N ARG A 34 -21.37 -11.34 -2.39
CA ARG A 34 -21.61 -11.93 -3.72
C ARG A 34 -22.15 -10.89 -4.70
N LEU A 35 -23.16 -10.13 -4.30
CA LEU A 35 -23.71 -9.04 -5.12
C LEU A 35 -22.68 -8.01 -5.49
N PHE A 36 -21.86 -7.59 -4.53
CA PHE A 36 -20.77 -6.65 -4.80
C PHE A 36 -19.76 -7.23 -5.79
N ALA A 37 -19.42 -8.51 -5.67
CA ALA A 37 -18.53 -9.20 -6.61
C ALA A 37 -19.18 -9.46 -7.98
N ARG A 38 -20.46 -9.15 -8.18
CA ARG A 38 -21.27 -9.46 -9.37
C ARG A 38 -21.37 -10.97 -9.64
N LEU A 39 -21.46 -11.75 -8.57
CA LEU A 39 -21.71 -13.18 -8.63
C LEU A 39 -23.18 -13.44 -8.34
N SER A 40 -23.84 -14.22 -9.21
CA SER A 40 -25.22 -14.66 -8.95
C SER A 40 -25.24 -15.73 -7.85
N LEU A 41 -26.42 -15.94 -7.23
CA LEU A 41 -26.57 -16.97 -6.20
C LEU A 41 -26.35 -18.38 -6.74
N ASP A 42 -26.62 -18.60 -8.04
CA ASP A 42 -26.51 -19.89 -8.71
C ASP A 42 -25.15 -20.09 -9.39
N SER A 43 -24.27 -19.08 -9.40
CA SER A 43 -22.96 -19.19 -10.03
C SER A 43 -21.95 -19.88 -9.11
N ALA A 44 -21.03 -20.64 -9.73
CA ALA A 44 -19.89 -21.16 -9.02
C ALA A 44 -19.05 -20.02 -8.43
N LEU A 45 -18.59 -20.20 -7.19
CA LEU A 45 -17.77 -19.22 -6.49
C LEU A 45 -16.28 -19.54 -6.69
N PRO A 46 -15.41 -18.52 -6.75
CA PRO A 46 -13.98 -18.74 -6.76
C PRO A 46 -13.53 -19.29 -5.40
N ASP A 47 -12.79 -20.38 -5.45
CA ASP A 47 -12.17 -20.99 -4.28
C ASP A 47 -10.95 -20.18 -3.80
N ARG A 48 -10.46 -20.49 -2.61
CA ARG A 48 -9.25 -19.87 -2.02
C ARG A 48 -8.04 -19.92 -2.93
N THR A 49 -7.90 -21.00 -3.70
CA THR A 49 -6.77 -21.18 -4.63
C THR A 49 -6.85 -20.22 -5.80
N THR A 50 -8.05 -20.03 -6.35
CA THR A 50 -8.31 -19.05 -7.41
C THR A 50 -8.04 -17.63 -6.93
N ILE A 51 -8.48 -17.30 -5.72
CA ILE A 51 -8.27 -15.98 -5.10
C ILE A 51 -6.77 -15.74 -4.86
N MET A 52 -6.06 -16.72 -4.31
CA MET A 52 -4.61 -16.68 -4.11
C MET A 52 -3.86 -16.51 -5.43
N ASN A 53 -4.20 -17.28 -6.45
CA ASN A 53 -3.55 -17.20 -7.77
C ASN A 53 -3.75 -15.83 -8.42
N PHE A 54 -4.93 -15.23 -8.24
CA PHE A 54 -5.18 -13.86 -8.73
C PHE A 54 -4.28 -12.84 -8.03
N ARG A 55 -4.11 -12.94 -6.72
CA ARG A 55 -3.20 -12.07 -5.96
C ARG A 55 -1.75 -12.24 -6.43
N HIS A 56 -1.28 -13.46 -6.62
CA HIS A 56 0.05 -13.72 -7.17
C HIS A 56 0.22 -13.18 -8.60
N LEU A 57 -0.83 -13.23 -9.42
CA LEU A 57 -0.82 -12.61 -10.75
C LEU A 57 -0.60 -11.10 -10.67
N LEU A 58 -1.30 -10.42 -9.75
CA LEU A 58 -1.12 -8.97 -9.52
C LEU A 58 0.30 -8.64 -9.08
N GLU A 59 0.88 -9.45 -8.18
CA GLU A 59 2.25 -9.31 -7.70
C GLU A 59 3.26 -9.54 -8.83
N GLN A 60 3.16 -10.63 -9.55
CA GLN A 60 4.07 -11.03 -10.63
C GLN A 60 4.19 -9.96 -11.73
N HIS A 61 3.08 -9.31 -12.06
CA HIS A 61 3.02 -8.26 -13.08
C HIS A 61 3.08 -6.85 -12.52
N GLN A 62 3.30 -6.68 -11.22
CA GLN A 62 3.34 -5.39 -10.50
C GLN A 62 2.09 -4.52 -10.78
N LEU A 63 0.94 -5.15 -10.99
CA LEU A 63 -0.31 -4.47 -11.36
C LEU A 63 -0.86 -3.62 -10.23
N ALA A 64 -0.66 -4.01 -8.97
CA ALA A 64 -1.08 -3.23 -7.81
C ALA A 64 -0.46 -1.82 -7.84
N ARG A 65 0.83 -1.71 -8.20
CA ARG A 65 1.51 -0.41 -8.33
C ARG A 65 0.94 0.43 -9.47
N GLN A 66 0.58 -0.19 -10.60
CA GLN A 66 -0.03 0.49 -11.73
C GLN A 66 -1.45 0.96 -11.40
N LEU A 67 -2.25 0.13 -10.71
CA LEU A 67 -3.58 0.48 -10.23
C LEU A 67 -3.51 1.68 -9.28
N PHE A 68 -2.60 1.65 -8.31
CA PHE A 68 -2.40 2.75 -7.36
C PHE A 68 -2.07 4.07 -8.07
N LYS A 69 -1.15 4.06 -9.05
CA LYS A 69 -0.83 5.24 -9.85
C LYS A 69 -2.03 5.74 -10.67
N THR A 70 -2.80 4.84 -11.26
CA THR A 70 -3.97 5.19 -12.07
C THR A 70 -5.08 5.80 -11.22
N ILE A 71 -5.36 5.21 -10.05
CA ILE A 71 -6.36 5.74 -9.10
C ILE A 71 -5.94 7.14 -8.62
N ASN A 72 -4.69 7.32 -8.23
CA ASN A 72 -4.18 8.62 -7.79
C ASN A 72 -4.30 9.69 -8.88
N ARG A 73 -4.03 9.33 -10.13
CA ARG A 73 -4.25 10.24 -11.26
C ARG A 73 -5.72 10.64 -11.39
N TRP A 74 -6.64 9.70 -11.33
CA TRP A 74 -8.08 10.00 -11.41
C TRP A 74 -8.56 10.86 -10.25
N LEU A 75 -8.06 10.62 -9.04
CA LEU A 75 -8.38 11.43 -7.86
C LEU A 75 -7.85 12.87 -7.99
N ALA A 76 -6.67 13.03 -8.58
CA ALA A 76 -6.09 14.34 -8.87
C ALA A 76 -6.89 15.07 -9.96
N GLU A 77 -7.25 14.41 -11.06
CA GLU A 77 -8.08 14.95 -12.15
C GLU A 77 -9.49 15.34 -11.66
N ALA A 78 -10.06 14.57 -10.74
CA ALA A 78 -11.34 14.86 -10.10
C ALA A 78 -11.26 15.98 -9.04
N GLY A 79 -10.07 16.52 -8.75
CA GLY A 79 -9.87 17.56 -7.74
C GLY A 79 -10.07 17.11 -6.30
N VAL A 80 -10.14 15.79 -6.06
CA VAL A 80 -10.29 15.21 -4.73
C VAL A 80 -8.96 15.19 -4.00
N MET A 81 -7.87 14.95 -4.69
CA MET A 81 -6.52 15.02 -4.15
C MET A 81 -5.99 16.44 -4.35
N MET A 82 -5.81 17.14 -3.24
CA MET A 82 -5.32 18.51 -3.25
C MET A 82 -3.79 18.51 -3.11
N THR A 83 -3.11 19.18 -4.03
CA THR A 83 -1.64 19.21 -4.08
C THR A 83 -0.98 20.16 -3.06
N GLN A 84 -1.72 20.64 -2.07
CA GLN A 84 -1.26 21.60 -1.06
C GLN A 84 -0.86 20.91 0.24
N GLY A 85 0.43 20.70 0.42
CA GLY A 85 0.99 20.07 1.60
C GLY A 85 1.04 18.54 1.50
N THR A 86 2.09 17.96 2.05
CA THR A 86 2.29 16.51 2.13
C THR A 86 2.74 16.15 3.53
N LEU A 87 2.05 15.21 4.15
CA LEU A 87 2.48 14.57 5.39
C LEU A 87 3.25 13.30 5.04
N VAL A 88 4.39 13.08 5.66
CA VAL A 88 5.20 11.88 5.47
C VAL A 88 5.36 11.17 6.80
N ASP A 89 5.01 9.90 6.82
CA ASP A 89 5.20 9.04 7.99
C ASP A 89 5.87 7.73 7.59
N ALA A 90 6.46 7.06 8.57
CA ALA A 90 7.12 5.79 8.38
C ALA A 90 6.61 4.76 9.40
N THR A 91 6.12 3.65 8.91
CA THR A 91 5.69 2.52 9.75
C THR A 91 6.54 1.28 9.48
N ILE A 92 6.58 0.35 10.44
CA ILE A 92 7.27 -0.92 10.30
C ILE A 92 6.24 -1.96 9.85
N ILE A 93 6.53 -2.63 8.74
CA ILE A 93 5.79 -3.81 8.29
C ILE A 93 6.51 -5.02 8.88
N GLU A 94 5.92 -5.62 9.91
CA GLU A 94 6.49 -6.78 10.58
C GLU A 94 6.31 -8.05 9.75
N ALA A 95 7.37 -8.85 9.72
CA ALA A 95 7.33 -10.22 9.24
C ALA A 95 7.68 -11.16 10.40
N PRO A 96 7.11 -12.36 10.45
CA PRO A 96 7.50 -13.36 11.44
C PRO A 96 9.01 -13.63 11.35
N SER A 97 9.69 -13.60 12.48
CA SER A 97 11.16 -13.80 12.54
C SER A 97 11.60 -15.18 12.03
N SER A 98 10.67 -16.15 12.02
CA SER A 98 10.87 -17.52 11.54
C SER A 98 10.62 -17.67 10.02
N THR A 99 10.12 -16.64 9.34
CA THR A 99 9.82 -16.72 7.90
C THR A 99 11.10 -16.94 7.09
N LYS A 100 11.14 -18.04 6.37
CA LYS A 100 12.24 -18.41 5.46
C LYS A 100 11.63 -18.86 4.13
N ASN A 101 12.38 -18.65 3.05
CA ASN A 101 12.02 -19.18 1.74
C ASN A 101 12.28 -20.70 1.65
N LYS A 102 12.03 -21.31 0.48
CA LYS A 102 12.29 -22.74 0.24
C LYS A 102 13.76 -23.14 0.47
N GLU A 103 14.68 -22.19 0.32
CA GLU A 103 16.13 -22.39 0.49
C GLU A 103 16.57 -22.15 1.95
N GLN A 104 15.61 -22.01 2.88
CA GLN A 104 15.87 -21.73 4.31
C GLN A 104 16.61 -20.40 4.56
N GLN A 105 16.53 -19.48 3.62
CA GLN A 105 17.12 -18.14 3.74
C GLN A 105 16.03 -17.11 4.05
N ARG A 106 16.39 -16.06 4.76
CA ARG A 106 15.54 -14.89 4.97
C ARG A 106 15.71 -13.90 3.82
N ASP A 107 14.67 -13.11 3.59
CA ASP A 107 14.74 -12.01 2.64
C ASP A 107 15.89 -11.06 3.02
N PRO A 108 16.86 -10.81 2.12
CA PRO A 108 18.01 -9.96 2.40
C PRO A 108 17.66 -8.48 2.62
N GLU A 109 16.45 -8.05 2.24
CA GLU A 109 15.96 -6.70 2.48
C GLU A 109 15.32 -6.53 3.85
N MET A 110 14.89 -7.62 4.49
CA MET A 110 14.30 -7.60 5.83
C MET A 110 15.37 -7.62 6.91
N HIS A 111 15.30 -6.67 7.82
CA HIS A 111 16.26 -6.54 8.92
C HIS A 111 15.54 -6.29 10.24
N GLN A 112 16.28 -6.46 11.34
CA GLN A 112 15.82 -6.08 12.66
C GLN A 112 16.00 -4.57 12.87
N THR A 113 14.98 -3.96 13.48
CA THR A 113 15.04 -2.59 13.94
C THR A 113 14.44 -2.47 15.32
N LYS A 114 14.88 -1.49 16.10
CA LYS A 114 14.35 -1.24 17.45
C LYS A 114 13.45 -0.01 17.41
N LYS A 115 12.21 -0.14 17.88
CA LYS A 115 11.30 0.98 18.11
C LYS A 115 10.94 1.01 19.60
N GLY A 116 11.38 2.04 20.30
CA GLY A 116 11.30 2.08 21.76
C GLY A 116 12.13 0.94 22.38
N ASN A 117 11.52 0.10 23.20
CA ASN A 117 12.17 -1.07 23.82
C ASN A 117 11.91 -2.40 23.12
N GLN A 118 11.20 -2.40 21.99
CA GLN A 118 10.85 -3.61 21.25
C GLN A 118 11.67 -3.76 19.98
N TRP A 119 12.04 -5.01 19.68
CA TRP A 119 12.69 -5.38 18.42
C TRP A 119 11.64 -5.87 17.43
N HIS A 120 11.69 -5.33 16.23
CA HIS A 120 10.82 -5.67 15.11
C HIS A 120 11.68 -6.21 13.98
N PHE A 121 11.19 -7.24 13.29
CA PHE A 121 11.82 -7.79 12.09
C PHE A 121 10.91 -7.55 10.90
N GLY A 122 11.42 -7.02 9.81
CA GLY A 122 10.62 -6.75 8.62
C GLY A 122 11.19 -5.65 7.74
N MET A 123 10.31 -4.84 7.17
CA MET A 123 10.63 -3.71 6.31
C MET A 123 10.04 -2.42 6.88
N LYS A 124 10.53 -1.28 6.40
CA LYS A 124 9.99 0.04 6.73
C LYS A 124 9.20 0.57 5.54
N ALA A 125 7.94 0.93 5.76
CA ALA A 125 7.11 1.58 4.76
C ALA A 125 7.06 3.09 5.04
N HIS A 126 7.34 3.89 4.03
CA HIS A 126 7.21 5.34 4.05
C HIS A 126 5.99 5.71 3.23
N ILE A 127 5.06 6.38 3.86
CA ILE A 127 3.77 6.76 3.28
C ILE A 127 3.74 8.28 3.19
N SER A 128 3.38 8.79 2.02
CA SER A 128 3.14 10.22 1.82
C SER A 128 1.66 10.44 1.54
N VAL A 129 1.07 11.34 2.31
CA VAL A 129 -0.37 11.60 2.34
C VAL A 129 -0.61 13.07 2.00
N ASP A 130 -1.62 13.35 1.20
CA ASP A 130 -2.08 14.71 0.97
C ASP A 130 -2.69 15.27 2.26
N ALA A 131 -2.18 16.42 2.72
CA ALA A 131 -2.52 16.98 4.04
C ALA A 131 -4.00 17.39 4.18
N LYS A 132 -4.68 17.67 3.06
CA LYS A 132 -6.09 18.11 3.06
C LYS A 132 -7.05 16.95 2.91
N SER A 133 -6.82 16.08 1.93
CA SER A 133 -7.74 14.98 1.64
C SER A 133 -7.47 13.74 2.49
N GLY A 134 -6.28 13.62 3.10
CA GLY A 134 -5.87 12.42 3.82
C GLY A 134 -5.56 11.22 2.90
N LEU A 135 -5.54 11.41 1.58
CA LEU A 135 -5.32 10.35 0.62
C LEU A 135 -3.83 10.08 0.41
N THR A 136 -3.46 8.81 0.41
CA THR A 136 -2.07 8.39 0.16
C THR A 136 -1.75 8.53 -1.32
N HIS A 137 -0.71 9.31 -1.63
CA HIS A 137 -0.25 9.48 -3.01
C HIS A 137 1.07 8.77 -3.33
N SER A 138 1.88 8.44 -2.33
CA SER A 138 3.14 7.73 -2.52
C SER A 138 3.38 6.73 -1.41
N LEU A 139 3.96 5.58 -1.78
CA LEU A 139 4.37 4.52 -0.86
C LEU A 139 5.73 3.99 -1.32
N VAL A 140 6.70 3.98 -0.40
CA VAL A 140 8.03 3.42 -0.64
C VAL A 140 8.41 2.50 0.50
N THR A 141 8.86 1.30 0.17
CA THR A 141 9.39 0.35 1.14
C THR A 141 10.91 0.40 1.13
N THR A 142 11.51 0.36 2.30
CA THR A 142 12.97 0.36 2.48
C THR A 142 13.38 -0.61 3.57
N ARG A 143 14.68 -0.88 3.65
CA ARG A 143 15.25 -1.59 4.81
C ARG A 143 14.95 -0.81 6.08
N PRO A 144 14.68 -1.46 7.21
CA PRO A 144 14.33 -0.79 8.46
C PRO A 144 15.41 0.17 8.98
N THR A 145 16.67 -0.06 8.63
CA THR A 145 17.82 0.77 9.00
C THR A 145 17.94 2.05 8.20
N SER A 146 17.16 2.20 7.11
CA SER A 146 17.20 3.40 6.27
C SER A 146 16.62 4.62 7.00
N MET A 147 17.30 5.75 6.90
CA MET A 147 16.80 6.99 7.50
C MET A 147 15.56 7.49 6.76
N THR A 148 14.57 7.96 7.51
CA THR A 148 13.32 8.52 6.97
C THR A 148 13.58 9.70 6.01
N SER A 149 14.64 10.45 6.20
CA SER A 149 15.03 11.59 5.36
C SER A 149 15.36 11.22 3.91
N ILE A 150 15.95 10.05 3.66
CA ILE A 150 16.26 9.58 2.30
C ILE A 150 14.98 9.15 1.60
N SER A 151 14.12 8.45 2.30
CA SER A 151 12.85 7.96 1.76
C SER A 151 11.87 9.08 1.44
N TRP A 152 11.95 10.20 2.17
CA TRP A 152 11.19 11.40 1.87
C TRP A 152 11.52 11.96 0.47
N VAL A 153 12.80 12.02 0.10
CA VAL A 153 13.25 12.44 -1.24
C VAL A 153 12.68 11.52 -2.31
N ILE A 154 12.67 10.21 -2.08
CA ILE A 154 12.12 9.23 -3.03
C ILE A 154 10.61 9.38 -3.18
N CYS A 155 9.87 9.51 -2.08
CA CYS A 155 8.43 9.77 -2.11
C CYS A 155 8.08 11.07 -2.84
N PHE A 156 8.92 12.10 -2.70
CA PHE A 156 8.74 13.37 -3.39
C PHE A 156 9.06 13.27 -4.88
N MET A 157 10.09 12.51 -5.26
CA MET A 157 10.44 12.26 -6.66
C MET A 157 9.38 11.41 -7.39
N GLU A 158 8.75 10.45 -6.73
CA GLU A 158 7.63 9.69 -7.33
C GLU A 158 6.43 10.59 -7.63
N ARG A 159 6.19 11.63 -6.83
CA ARG A 159 5.14 12.62 -7.07
C ARG A 159 5.42 13.49 -8.30
N SER A 160 6.67 13.87 -8.56
CA SER A 160 7.04 14.68 -9.71
C SER A 160 6.87 13.95 -11.05
N ASN A 161 6.79 12.62 -11.03
CA ASN A 161 6.47 11.78 -12.19
C ASN A 161 4.96 11.64 -12.48
N LEU A 162 4.09 12.12 -11.58
CA LEU A 162 2.69 12.39 -11.88
C LEU A 162 2.69 13.78 -12.55
N SER A 163 2.59 13.81 -13.87
CA SER A 163 2.72 14.96 -14.77
C SER A 163 1.75 16.12 -14.43
N GLN A 164 2.01 16.81 -13.33
CA GLN A 164 1.49 18.16 -13.10
C GLN A 164 2.66 19.08 -12.77
N PRO A 165 2.77 20.24 -13.45
CA PRO A 165 3.75 21.24 -13.07
C PRO A 165 3.46 21.67 -11.64
N MET A 166 4.46 21.52 -10.77
CA MET A 166 4.38 22.08 -9.44
C MET A 166 4.06 23.57 -9.52
N PRO A 167 3.09 24.09 -8.77
CA PRO A 167 3.08 25.51 -8.54
C PRO A 167 4.44 25.88 -7.93
N ALA A 168 5.09 26.88 -8.51
CA ALA A 168 6.40 27.36 -8.04
C ALA A 168 6.23 27.92 -6.63
N THR A 169 6.22 27.06 -5.63
CA THR A 169 6.45 27.45 -4.24
C THR A 169 7.96 27.66 -4.11
N LYS A 170 8.35 28.90 -4.26
CA LYS A 170 9.57 29.42 -3.73
C LYS A 170 9.64 29.13 -2.24
N GLU A 171 10.21 28.00 -1.89
CA GLU A 171 10.81 27.85 -0.57
C GLU A 171 11.60 26.56 -0.56
N ARG A 172 12.90 26.73 -0.74
CA ARG A 172 13.88 25.74 -0.34
C ARG A 172 13.86 25.71 1.19
N HIS A 173 12.94 24.97 1.78
CA HIS A 173 13.06 24.67 3.20
C HIS A 173 14.16 23.62 3.36
N SER A 174 15.26 24.06 3.96
CA SER A 174 16.30 23.15 4.46
C SER A 174 15.62 22.19 5.45
N ALA A 175 16.08 20.97 5.56
CA ALA A 175 15.57 19.94 6.48
C ALA A 175 15.48 20.41 7.96
N ARG A 176 15.99 21.58 8.28
CA ARG A 176 15.96 22.22 9.61
C ARG A 176 14.70 23.03 9.91
N SER A 177 13.83 23.29 8.94
CA SER A 177 12.65 24.15 9.10
C SER A 177 11.33 23.39 9.31
N TRP A 178 11.37 22.06 9.33
CA TRP A 178 10.20 21.23 9.57
C TRP A 178 9.84 21.21 11.05
N PRO A 179 8.53 21.24 11.40
CA PRO A 179 8.08 21.15 12.78
C PRO A 179 8.61 19.88 13.46
N ARG A 180 9.04 20.00 14.71
CA ARG A 180 9.66 18.91 15.49
C ARG A 180 8.80 17.64 15.59
N TRP A 181 7.49 17.77 15.49
CA TRP A 181 6.55 16.63 15.53
C TRP A 181 6.62 15.73 14.29
N MET A 182 7.21 16.21 13.19
CA MET A 182 7.40 15.41 11.97
C MET A 182 8.57 14.40 12.09
N TRP A 183 9.38 14.51 13.15
CA TRP A 183 10.57 13.70 13.41
C TRP A 183 10.44 12.78 14.63
N THR A 184 9.34 12.85 15.38
CA THR A 184 9.08 12.06 16.58
C THR A 184 8.03 11.00 16.25
N GLY A 185 8.47 9.90 15.66
CA GLY A 185 7.68 8.70 15.44
C GLY A 185 8.56 7.46 15.66
#